data_cf3174c97bcb19395bec01a795961922
#
_entry.id   cf3174c97bcb19395bec01a795961922
#
_cell.length_a   1.000
_cell.length_b   1.000
_cell.length_c   1.000
_cell.angle_alpha   90.00
_cell.angle_beta   90.00
_cell.angle_gamma   90.00
#
_symmetry.space_group_name_H-M   'P 1'
#
loop_
_entity.id
_entity.type
_entity.pdbx_description
1 polymer ?
#
loop_
_entity_poly.entity_id
_entity_poly.type
_entity_poly.pdbx_seq_one_letter_code
_entity_poly.pdbx_strand_id
1 'polypeptide(L)'
;MKHFIDLDQFSQKELRSILNLAKNIKHSPDKYQNILRGKNLAMIFSKSSTRTRASFEVAINQLGGNAIVMNHNEMQLGKGEEISDTAIVLSRYVDFIMIRCHEHDLLTQMCEHSSKPIINALTNFSHPCQIMASIMAIEEKFDANISKIGRA
;
A
#
# COMPACT_ATOMS: atom_id res chain seq x y z
N MET A 1 -8.87 12.95 -2.61
CA MET A 1 -8.39 11.57 -2.84
C MET A 1 -8.01 10.98 -1.49
N LYS A 2 -8.16 9.66 -1.26
CA LYS A 2 -7.87 9.04 0.03
C LYS A 2 -6.60 8.18 -0.09
N HIS A 3 -5.61 8.45 0.76
CA HIS A 3 -4.40 7.64 0.88
C HIS A 3 -4.62 6.52 1.91
N PHE A 4 -3.86 5.45 1.86
CA PHE A 4 -3.88 4.37 2.85
C PHE A 4 -2.63 4.43 3.71
N ILE A 5 -2.60 5.39 4.67
CA ILE A 5 -1.43 5.71 5.49
C ILE A 5 -1.51 5.03 6.85
N ASP A 6 -2.67 5.09 7.49
CA ASP A 6 -2.97 4.42 8.74
C ASP A 6 -4.45 4.03 8.81
N LEU A 7 -4.82 3.19 9.79
CA LEU A 7 -6.19 2.67 9.91
C LEU A 7 -7.15 3.66 10.55
N ASP A 8 -6.66 4.60 11.34
CA ASP A 8 -7.46 5.62 12.04
C ASP A 8 -8.18 6.58 11.10
N GLN A 9 -7.69 6.70 9.86
CA GLN A 9 -8.30 7.54 8.81
C GLN A 9 -9.52 6.88 8.14
N PHE A 10 -9.84 5.64 8.52
CA PHE A 10 -10.91 4.86 7.93
C PHE A 10 -11.97 4.49 8.96
N SER A 11 -13.22 4.57 8.56
CA SER A 11 -14.31 4.01 9.35
C SER A 11 -14.22 2.48 9.40
N GLN A 12 -14.80 1.88 10.44
CA GLN A 12 -14.92 0.43 10.55
C GLN A 12 -15.57 -0.20 9.31
N LYS A 13 -16.56 0.46 8.72
CA LYS A 13 -17.24 0.00 7.51
C LYS A 13 -16.32 -0.06 6.31
N GLU A 14 -15.45 0.94 6.12
CA GLU A 14 -14.47 0.98 5.03
C GLU A 14 -13.42 -0.12 5.21
N LEU A 15 -12.86 -0.27 6.42
CA LEU A 15 -11.89 -1.33 6.71
C LEU A 15 -12.49 -2.72 6.49
N ARG A 16 -13.75 -2.92 6.90
CA ARG A 16 -14.46 -4.17 6.67
C ARG A 16 -14.69 -4.42 5.18
N SER A 17 -14.98 -3.40 4.41
CA SER A 17 -15.13 -3.51 2.95
C SER A 17 -13.82 -3.94 2.28
N ILE A 18 -12.67 -3.39 2.72
CA ILE A 18 -11.35 -3.78 2.22
C ILE A 18 -11.06 -5.26 2.55
N LEU A 19 -11.31 -5.71 3.79
CA LEU A 19 -11.13 -7.11 4.18
C LEU A 19 -12.00 -8.06 3.36
N ASN A 20 -13.27 -7.71 3.15
CA ASN A 20 -14.19 -8.53 2.37
C ASN A 20 -13.75 -8.62 0.91
N LEU A 21 -13.30 -7.50 0.32
CA LEU A 21 -12.74 -7.50 -1.03
C LEU A 21 -11.49 -8.38 -1.13
N ALA A 22 -10.58 -8.30 -0.16
CA ALA A 22 -9.38 -9.13 -0.11
C ALA A 22 -9.72 -10.63 -0.03
N LYS A 23 -10.71 -11.01 0.80
CA LYS A 23 -11.21 -12.38 0.87
C LYS A 23 -11.81 -12.84 -0.45
N ASN A 24 -12.61 -12.01 -1.11
CA ASN A 24 -13.22 -12.32 -2.40
C ASN A 24 -12.16 -12.54 -3.50
N ILE A 25 -11.13 -11.68 -3.53
CA ILE A 25 -10.01 -11.84 -4.47
C ILE A 25 -9.27 -13.16 -4.20
N LYS A 26 -9.01 -13.49 -2.94
CA LYS A 26 -8.33 -14.73 -2.55
C LYS A 26 -9.14 -15.98 -2.93
N HIS A 27 -10.47 -15.95 -2.79
CA HIS A 27 -11.36 -17.08 -3.14
C HIS A 27 -11.61 -17.24 -4.64
N SER A 28 -11.56 -16.17 -5.40
CA SER A 28 -11.90 -16.17 -6.82
C SER A 28 -10.94 -15.27 -7.62
N PRO A 29 -9.62 -15.57 -7.62
CA PRO A 29 -8.60 -14.69 -8.21
C PRO A 29 -8.86 -14.43 -9.71
N ASP A 30 -9.33 -15.42 -10.44
CA ASP A 30 -9.59 -15.31 -11.88
C ASP A 30 -10.58 -14.19 -12.25
N LYS A 31 -11.51 -13.88 -11.36
CA LYS A 31 -12.46 -12.78 -11.58
C LYS A 31 -11.82 -11.40 -11.53
N TYR A 32 -10.65 -11.29 -10.93
CA TYR A 32 -9.97 -10.03 -10.66
C TYR A 32 -8.67 -9.84 -11.45
N GLN A 33 -8.24 -10.84 -12.24
CA GLN A 33 -6.95 -10.84 -12.95
C GLN A 33 -6.73 -9.68 -13.95
N ASN A 34 -7.77 -8.92 -14.27
CA ASN A 34 -7.70 -7.78 -15.20
C ASN A 34 -8.21 -6.47 -14.59
N ILE A 35 -8.53 -6.44 -13.29
CA ILE A 35 -9.14 -5.25 -12.66
C ILE A 35 -8.21 -4.04 -12.66
N LEU A 36 -6.89 -4.27 -12.67
CA LEU A 36 -5.86 -3.24 -12.74
C LEU A 36 -5.12 -3.24 -14.09
N ARG A 37 -5.74 -3.77 -15.14
CA ARG A 37 -5.12 -3.79 -16.48
C ARG A 37 -4.71 -2.39 -16.93
N GLY A 38 -3.44 -2.24 -17.32
CA GLY A 38 -2.87 -0.96 -17.75
C GLY A 38 -2.57 0.01 -16.62
N LYS A 39 -2.68 -0.41 -15.36
CA LYS A 39 -2.33 0.38 -14.18
C LYS A 39 -0.91 0.11 -13.73
N ASN A 40 -0.23 1.16 -13.28
CA ASN A 40 1.15 1.10 -12.81
C ASN A 40 1.23 1.46 -11.34
N LEU A 41 1.97 0.66 -10.56
CA LEU A 41 2.28 0.88 -9.16
C LEU A 41 3.77 1.22 -9.02
N ALA A 42 4.11 2.43 -8.60
CA ALA A 42 5.45 2.75 -8.14
C ALA A 42 5.67 2.18 -6.73
N MET A 43 6.75 1.43 -6.54
CA MET A 43 7.10 0.80 -5.27
C MET A 43 8.43 1.36 -4.78
N ILE A 44 8.38 2.29 -3.81
CA ILE A 44 9.55 2.99 -3.26
C ILE A 44 10.01 2.31 -1.99
N PHE A 45 11.30 1.93 -1.95
CA PHE A 45 11.92 1.28 -0.81
C PHE A 45 13.15 2.06 -0.32
N SER A 46 13.13 2.51 0.95
CA SER A 46 14.31 3.07 1.62
C SER A 46 15.22 1.99 2.22
N LYS A 47 14.72 0.78 2.39
CA LYS A 47 15.46 -0.41 2.85
C LYS A 47 15.08 -1.62 2.01
N SER A 48 16.01 -2.54 1.86
CA SER A 48 15.74 -3.84 1.22
C SER A 48 14.61 -4.57 1.96
N SER A 49 13.70 -5.15 1.22
CA SER A 49 12.55 -5.85 1.76
C SER A 49 12.12 -6.97 0.84
N THR A 50 12.40 -8.21 1.20
CA THR A 50 12.03 -9.38 0.40
C THR A 50 10.53 -9.62 0.42
N ARG A 51 9.92 -9.71 1.61
CA ARG A 51 8.49 -10.08 1.75
C ARG A 51 7.56 -9.01 1.22
N THR A 52 7.77 -7.74 1.60
CA THR A 52 6.91 -6.64 1.15
C THR A 52 7.03 -6.44 -0.37
N ARG A 53 8.25 -6.50 -0.91
CA ARG A 53 8.47 -6.41 -2.35
C ARG A 53 7.72 -7.51 -3.09
N ALA A 54 7.99 -8.77 -2.73
CA ALA A 54 7.38 -9.91 -3.40
C ALA A 54 5.84 -9.89 -3.31
N SER A 55 5.26 -9.56 -2.14
CA SER A 55 3.81 -9.53 -1.96
C SER A 55 3.12 -8.47 -2.80
N PHE A 56 3.65 -7.24 -2.86
CA PHE A 56 3.07 -6.18 -3.68
C PHE A 56 3.27 -6.42 -5.17
N GLU A 57 4.47 -6.86 -5.58
CA GLU A 57 4.79 -7.14 -6.98
C GLU A 57 3.93 -8.29 -7.54
N VAL A 58 3.79 -9.37 -6.78
CA VAL A 58 2.90 -10.48 -7.16
C VAL A 58 1.43 -10.03 -7.19
N ALA A 59 0.98 -9.29 -6.17
CA ALA A 59 -0.41 -8.85 -6.10
C ALA A 59 -0.82 -7.96 -7.27
N ILE A 60 -0.01 -6.94 -7.61
CA ILE A 60 -0.34 -6.04 -8.72
C ILE A 60 -0.36 -6.79 -10.06
N ASN A 61 0.59 -7.72 -10.27
CA ASN A 61 0.66 -8.52 -11.48
C ASN A 61 -0.53 -9.50 -11.62
N GLN A 62 -0.93 -10.15 -10.51
CA GLN A 62 -2.11 -11.02 -10.50
C GLN A 62 -3.41 -10.27 -10.80
N LEU A 63 -3.47 -8.99 -10.51
CA LEU A 63 -4.60 -8.11 -10.82
C LEU A 63 -4.51 -7.47 -12.21
N GLY A 64 -3.47 -7.79 -13.00
CA GLY A 64 -3.28 -7.34 -14.38
C GLY A 64 -2.58 -5.99 -14.52
N GLY A 65 -2.04 -5.43 -13.44
CA GLY A 65 -1.24 -4.21 -13.45
C GLY A 65 0.26 -4.48 -13.54
N ASN A 66 1.06 -3.42 -13.45
CA ASN A 66 2.52 -3.48 -13.52
C ASN A 66 3.14 -2.85 -12.26
N ALA A 67 4.25 -3.42 -11.78
CA ALA A 67 5.07 -2.87 -10.71
C ALA A 67 6.31 -2.17 -11.29
N ILE A 68 6.62 -0.98 -10.77
CA ILE A 68 7.86 -0.24 -11.02
C ILE A 68 8.58 -0.11 -9.69
N VAL A 69 9.62 -0.93 -9.50
CA VAL A 69 10.38 -0.94 -8.24
C VAL A 69 11.48 0.12 -8.29
N MET A 70 11.52 0.95 -7.27
CA MET A 70 12.46 2.05 -7.12
C MET A 70 13.16 1.95 -5.76
N ASN A 71 14.48 1.93 -5.77
CA ASN A 71 15.27 2.02 -4.55
C ASN A 71 15.57 3.49 -4.24
N HIS A 72 15.36 3.92 -3.01
CA HIS A 72 15.63 5.27 -2.55
C HIS A 72 17.09 5.72 -2.89
N ASN A 73 18.04 4.81 -2.78
CA ASN A 73 19.45 5.09 -3.09
C ASN A 73 19.72 5.39 -4.58
N GLU A 74 18.84 4.93 -5.47
CA GLU A 74 18.90 5.13 -6.92
C GLU A 74 18.07 6.35 -7.35
N MET A 75 17.21 6.83 -6.47
CA MET A 75 16.42 8.04 -6.67
C MET A 75 17.20 9.26 -6.23
N GLN A 76 16.87 10.41 -6.77
CA GLN A 76 17.44 11.70 -6.35
C GLN A 76 16.77 12.25 -5.06
N LEU A 77 15.86 11.51 -4.47
CA LEU A 77 15.15 11.83 -3.22
C LEU A 77 16.15 12.12 -2.10
N GLY A 78 16.13 13.36 -1.57
CA GLY A 78 17.04 13.79 -0.50
C GLY A 78 18.48 14.05 -0.94
N LYS A 79 18.78 13.96 -2.25
CA LYS A 79 20.09 14.26 -2.84
C LYS A 79 20.04 15.50 -3.75
N GLY A 80 19.18 16.48 -3.42
CA GLY A 80 19.00 17.72 -4.18
C GLY A 80 17.64 17.84 -4.87
N GLU A 81 16.82 16.78 -4.92
CA GLU A 81 15.42 16.83 -5.34
C GLU A 81 14.52 16.87 -4.11
N GLU A 82 13.57 17.79 -4.11
CA GLU A 82 12.58 17.89 -3.05
C GLU A 82 11.56 16.73 -3.12
N ILE A 83 11.05 16.31 -1.96
CA ILE A 83 10.04 15.24 -1.87
C ILE A 83 8.78 15.62 -2.64
N SER A 84 8.41 16.91 -2.61
CA SER A 84 7.30 17.50 -3.36
C SER A 84 7.41 17.25 -4.87
N ASP A 85 8.59 17.50 -5.43
CA ASP A 85 8.83 17.35 -6.87
C ASP A 85 8.76 15.90 -7.29
N THR A 86 9.39 15.01 -6.52
CA THR A 86 9.27 13.56 -6.75
C THR A 86 7.81 13.10 -6.72
N ALA A 87 7.00 13.56 -5.75
CA ALA A 87 5.59 13.19 -5.63
C ALA A 87 4.77 13.64 -6.84
N ILE A 88 4.99 14.89 -7.29
CA ILE A 88 4.31 15.47 -8.45
C ILE A 88 4.68 14.73 -9.73
N VAL A 89 5.99 14.49 -9.94
CA VAL A 89 6.49 13.83 -11.16
C VAL A 89 6.01 12.39 -11.23
N LEU A 90 6.16 11.60 -10.16
CA LEU A 90 5.68 10.21 -10.14
C LEU A 90 4.18 10.11 -10.37
N SER A 91 3.41 11.05 -9.83
CA SER A 91 1.96 11.08 -10.01
C SER A 91 1.52 11.23 -11.48
N ARG A 92 2.41 11.67 -12.38
CA ARG A 92 2.14 11.77 -13.82
C ARG A 92 2.40 10.46 -14.56
N TYR A 93 3.22 9.58 -14.01
CA TYR A 93 3.63 8.33 -14.65
C TYR A 93 2.86 7.11 -14.14
N VAL A 94 2.40 7.12 -12.88
CA VAL A 94 1.80 5.95 -12.24
C VAL A 94 0.39 6.21 -11.75
N ASP A 95 -0.34 5.14 -11.43
CA ASP A 95 -1.71 5.21 -10.92
C ASP A 95 -1.75 5.08 -9.39
N PHE A 96 -0.75 4.42 -8.80
CA PHE A 96 -0.60 4.21 -7.36
C PHE A 96 0.86 4.33 -6.96
N ILE A 97 1.10 4.71 -5.71
CA ILE A 97 2.44 4.77 -5.12
C ILE A 97 2.42 3.96 -3.83
N MET A 98 3.33 3.01 -3.66
CA MET A 98 3.57 2.32 -2.42
C MET A 98 4.92 2.75 -1.86
N ILE A 99 4.97 3.10 -0.57
CA ILE A 99 6.18 3.58 0.08
C ILE A 99 6.47 2.72 1.32
N ARG A 100 7.70 2.22 1.38
CA ARG A 100 8.29 1.62 2.58
C ARG A 100 9.54 2.40 2.95
N CYS A 101 9.44 3.20 3.99
CA CYS A 101 10.53 4.06 4.48
C CYS A 101 10.65 3.97 6.01
N HIS A 102 11.68 4.60 6.56
CA HIS A 102 11.83 4.69 8.01
C HIS A 102 11.00 5.87 8.55
N GLU A 103 11.24 7.05 8.03
CA GLU A 103 10.62 8.29 8.51
C GLU A 103 9.18 8.41 8.01
N HIS A 104 8.23 8.54 8.95
CA HIS A 104 6.82 8.75 8.63
C HIS A 104 6.56 10.10 7.97
N ASP A 105 7.36 11.11 8.29
CA ASP A 105 7.26 12.44 7.72
C ASP A 105 7.51 12.47 6.20
N LEU A 106 8.42 11.61 5.70
CA LEU A 106 8.61 11.46 4.26
C LEU A 106 7.33 11.00 3.57
N LEU A 107 6.66 10.00 4.17
CA LEU A 107 5.37 9.50 3.66
C LEU A 107 4.31 10.60 3.65
N THR A 108 4.23 11.40 4.71
CA THR A 108 3.24 12.48 4.85
C THR A 108 3.47 13.57 3.80
N GLN A 109 4.71 14.03 3.62
CA GLN A 109 5.07 15.00 2.59
C GLN A 109 4.75 14.50 1.17
N MET A 110 5.04 13.22 0.89
CA MET A 110 4.65 12.62 -0.39
C MET A 110 3.13 12.66 -0.59
N CYS A 111 2.33 12.44 0.47
CA CYS A 111 0.87 12.48 0.38
C CYS A 111 0.33 13.88 0.13
N GLU A 112 0.95 14.92 0.69
CA GLU A 112 0.54 16.32 0.51
C GLU A 112 0.63 16.78 -0.95
N HIS A 113 1.62 16.25 -1.69
CA HIS A 113 1.93 16.69 -3.06
C HIS A 113 1.52 15.68 -4.14
N SER A 114 1.18 14.46 -3.78
CA SER A 114 0.77 13.43 -4.74
C SER A 114 -0.66 13.61 -5.22
N SER A 115 -0.87 13.56 -6.53
CA SER A 115 -2.20 13.46 -7.13
C SER A 115 -2.67 12.01 -7.33
N LYS A 116 -1.92 11.02 -6.77
CA LYS A 116 -2.26 9.60 -6.82
C LYS A 116 -2.34 9.00 -5.43
N PRO A 117 -3.15 7.94 -5.21
CA PRO A 117 -3.23 7.28 -3.92
C PRO A 117 -1.88 6.73 -3.48
N ILE A 118 -1.53 6.97 -2.22
CA ILE A 118 -0.33 6.43 -1.59
C ILE A 118 -0.71 5.36 -0.57
N ILE A 119 0.07 4.27 -0.56
CA ILE A 119 -0.08 3.14 0.35
C ILE A 119 1.15 3.06 1.24
N ASN A 120 0.94 3.11 2.55
CA ASN A 120 1.98 2.87 3.55
C ASN A 120 2.28 1.37 3.66
N ALA A 121 3.44 0.96 3.18
CA ALA A 121 3.91 -0.44 3.29
C ALA A 121 4.83 -0.69 4.49
N LEU A 122 5.12 0.29 5.27
CA LEU A 122 5.75 0.35 6.59
C LEU A 122 6.50 1.67 6.78
N THR A 123 6.31 2.29 7.93
CA THR A 123 7.17 3.32 8.49
C THR A 123 7.56 2.94 9.94
N ASN A 124 8.36 3.77 10.61
CA ASN A 124 8.63 3.62 12.05
C ASN A 124 7.40 3.81 12.94
N PHE A 125 6.35 4.42 12.41
CA PHE A 125 5.12 4.71 13.14
C PHE A 125 4.03 3.64 12.95
N SER A 126 3.81 3.16 11.72
CA SER A 126 2.65 2.33 11.39
C SER A 126 2.91 1.37 10.23
N HIS A 127 2.19 0.23 10.23
CA HIS A 127 2.15 -0.74 9.13
C HIS A 127 0.71 -1.22 8.88
N PRO A 128 -0.16 -0.38 8.30
CA PRO A 128 -1.58 -0.68 8.15
C PRO A 128 -1.85 -1.96 7.33
N CYS A 129 -1.07 -2.20 6.29
CA CYS A 129 -1.20 -3.42 5.48
C CYS A 129 -0.97 -4.69 6.30
N GLN A 130 0.01 -4.70 7.21
CA GLN A 130 0.28 -5.85 8.07
C GLN A 130 -0.85 -6.07 9.08
N ILE A 131 -1.38 -5.01 9.66
CA ILE A 131 -2.50 -5.10 10.61
C ILE A 131 -3.72 -5.72 9.90
N MET A 132 -4.08 -5.24 8.71
CA MET A 132 -5.18 -5.78 7.92
C MET A 132 -4.97 -7.25 7.54
N ALA A 133 -3.75 -7.62 7.14
CA ALA A 133 -3.41 -9.01 6.83
C ALA A 133 -3.51 -9.91 8.08
N SER A 134 -3.07 -9.42 9.23
CA SER A 134 -3.17 -10.16 10.52
C SER A 134 -4.63 -10.38 10.92
N ILE A 135 -5.48 -9.35 10.80
CA ILE A 135 -6.92 -9.47 11.05
C ILE A 135 -7.54 -10.53 10.13
N MET A 136 -7.25 -10.47 8.84
CA MET A 136 -7.76 -11.44 7.87
C MET A 136 -7.33 -12.87 8.22
N ALA A 137 -6.07 -13.08 8.57
CA ALA A 137 -5.54 -14.40 8.95
C ALA A 137 -6.18 -14.95 10.23
N ILE A 138 -6.44 -14.10 11.23
CA ILE A 138 -7.12 -14.49 12.46
C ILE A 138 -8.57 -14.89 12.16
N GLU A 139 -9.28 -14.09 11.37
CA GLU A 139 -10.66 -14.40 10.98
C GLU A 139 -10.75 -15.72 10.20
N GLU A 140 -9.82 -15.99 9.31
CA GLU A 140 -9.78 -17.26 8.55
C GLU A 140 -9.46 -18.47 9.44
N LYS A 141 -8.54 -18.31 10.40
CA LYS A 141 -8.09 -19.42 11.25
C LYS A 141 -9.11 -19.80 12.32
N PHE A 142 -9.82 -18.84 12.87
CA PHE A 142 -10.67 -19.03 14.05
C PHE A 142 -12.16 -18.93 13.71
N ASP A 143 -12.53 -18.76 12.45
CA ASP A 143 -13.90 -18.48 11.98
C ASP A 143 -14.58 -17.38 12.81
N ALA A 144 -13.77 -16.41 13.24
CA ALA A 144 -14.14 -15.37 14.17
C ALA A 144 -14.47 -14.09 13.42
N ASN A 145 -15.69 -13.60 13.60
CA ASN A 145 -16.02 -12.23 13.23
C ASN A 145 -15.44 -11.29 14.30
N ILE A 146 -14.22 -10.79 14.08
CA ILE A 146 -13.56 -9.85 14.99
C ILE A 146 -14.23 -8.48 14.84
N SER A 147 -15.47 -8.37 15.31
CA SER A 147 -16.20 -7.11 15.37
C SER A 147 -15.75 -6.20 16.52
N LYS A 148 -14.96 -6.75 17.44
CA LYS A 148 -14.44 -6.07 18.63
C LYS A 148 -12.95 -6.33 18.77
N ILE A 149 -12.12 -5.72 17.91
CA ILE A 149 -10.73 -5.51 18.29
C ILE A 149 -10.75 -4.28 19.20
N GLY A 150 -10.74 -4.54 20.51
CA GLY A 150 -10.56 -3.49 21.49
C GLY A 150 -9.19 -2.86 21.29
N ARG A 151 -9.10 -1.57 21.51
CA ARG A 151 -7.81 -0.90 21.70
C ARG A 151 -7.12 -1.60 22.88
N ALA A 152 -5.95 -2.16 22.65
CA ALA A 152 -5.00 -2.44 23.71
C ALA A 152 -4.33 -1.15 24.13
#